data_4ba91292d81c575d8afcec8aabb45918
#
_entry.id   4ba91292d81c575d8afcec8aabb45918
#
_cell.length_a   1.000
_cell.length_b   1.000
_cell.length_c   1.000
_cell.angle_alpha   90.00
_cell.angle_beta   90.00
_cell.angle_gamma   90.00
#
_symmetry.space_group_name_H-M   'P 1'
#
loop_
_entity.id
_entity.type
_entity.pdbx_description
1 polymer ?
#
loop_
_entity_poly.entity_id
_entity_poly.type
_entity_poly.pdbx_seq_one_letter_code
_entity_poly.pdbx_strand_id
1 'polypeptide(L)'
;MSEFSPELTRAIEDYELRVSPDLKTVTGRLKYGIGVIDGEMHHDFAMHLLTVREDMEIDPQLEGQPRLIAAYAASLDKLGGLTAESLTPDLLLDEMTAADFDALYWAQELLQKKRLCPHPAPTVTDTPS
;
A
#
# COMPACT_ATOMS: atom_id res chain seq x y z
N MET A 1 2.19 -24.80 -1.52
CA MET A 1 2.28 -23.97 -2.74
C MET A 1 1.96 -22.53 -2.39
N SER A 2 2.78 -21.63 -2.88
CA SER A 2 2.57 -20.21 -2.59
C SER A 2 1.52 -19.63 -3.53
N GLU A 3 0.65 -18.79 -2.99
CA GLU A 3 -0.33 -18.06 -3.79
C GLU A 3 0.28 -16.82 -4.41
N PHE A 4 1.52 -16.51 -4.04
CA PHE A 4 2.16 -15.26 -4.45
C PHE A 4 3.25 -15.54 -5.47
N SER A 5 3.44 -14.57 -6.37
CA SER A 5 4.54 -14.63 -7.32
C SER A 5 5.87 -14.57 -6.56
N PRO A 6 6.97 -15.01 -7.21
CA PRO A 6 8.29 -14.86 -6.58
C PRO A 6 8.62 -13.40 -6.28
N GLU A 7 8.20 -12.50 -7.14
CA GLU A 7 8.46 -11.07 -6.93
C GLU A 7 7.75 -10.56 -5.69
N LEU A 8 6.49 -10.94 -5.51
CA LEU A 8 5.75 -10.52 -4.32
C LEU A 8 6.36 -11.12 -3.07
N THR A 9 6.73 -12.40 -3.12
CA THR A 9 7.35 -13.05 -1.97
C THR A 9 8.63 -12.33 -1.56
N ARG A 10 9.43 -11.94 -2.54
CA ARG A 10 10.67 -11.21 -2.25
C ARG A 10 10.37 -9.83 -1.66
N ALA A 11 9.35 -9.16 -2.20
CA ALA A 11 8.98 -7.84 -1.68
C ALA A 11 8.50 -7.91 -0.24
N ILE A 12 7.77 -8.96 0.10
CA ILE A 12 7.32 -9.15 1.49
C ILE A 12 8.52 -9.18 2.42
N GLU A 13 9.59 -9.85 2.02
CA GLU A 13 10.81 -9.91 2.84
C GLU A 13 11.57 -8.59 2.80
N ASP A 14 11.71 -8.02 1.61
CA ASP A 14 12.53 -6.81 1.43
C ASP A 14 11.96 -5.61 2.17
N TYR A 15 10.64 -5.47 2.16
CA TYR A 15 9.96 -4.32 2.77
C TYR A 15 9.22 -4.69 4.04
N GLU A 16 9.41 -5.90 4.54
CA GLU A 16 8.81 -6.36 5.79
C GLU A 16 7.30 -6.16 5.80
N LEU A 17 6.66 -6.55 4.71
CA LEU A 17 5.23 -6.35 4.55
C LEU A 17 4.44 -7.30 5.44
N ARG A 18 3.40 -6.78 6.10
CA ARG A 18 2.52 -7.56 6.96
C ARG A 18 1.10 -7.06 6.81
N VAL A 19 0.16 -8.00 6.82
CA VAL A 19 -1.26 -7.66 6.74
C VAL A 19 -1.88 -7.85 8.11
N SER A 20 -2.73 -6.90 8.52
CA SER A 20 -3.41 -6.98 9.80
C SER A 20 -4.38 -8.17 9.84
N PRO A 21 -4.71 -8.67 11.05
CA PRO A 21 -5.63 -9.81 11.15
C PRO A 21 -7.00 -9.56 10.53
N ASP A 22 -7.46 -8.31 10.53
CA ASP A 22 -8.76 -7.98 9.96
C ASP A 22 -8.68 -7.74 8.45
N LEU A 23 -7.50 -7.87 7.85
CA LEU A 23 -7.25 -7.72 6.42
C LEU A 23 -7.60 -6.33 5.91
N LYS A 24 -7.51 -5.32 6.75
CA LYS A 24 -7.82 -3.95 6.34
C LYS A 24 -6.58 -3.10 6.15
N THR A 25 -5.47 -3.47 6.76
CA THR A 25 -4.26 -2.67 6.74
C THR A 25 -3.06 -3.52 6.38
N VAL A 26 -2.16 -2.97 5.59
CA VAL A 26 -0.86 -3.58 5.34
C VAL A 26 0.20 -2.61 5.84
N THR A 27 1.20 -3.14 6.52
CA THR A 27 2.32 -2.34 7.02
C THR A 27 3.61 -2.82 6.35
N GLY A 28 4.58 -1.94 6.32
CA GLY A 28 5.88 -2.26 5.75
C GLY A 28 6.92 -1.26 6.17
N ARG A 29 8.11 -1.40 5.57
CA ARG A 29 9.24 -0.54 5.90
C ARG A 29 9.97 -0.16 4.63
N LEU A 30 10.07 1.15 4.40
CA LEU A 30 10.80 1.68 3.25
C LEU A 30 12.29 1.51 3.47
N LYS A 31 13.04 1.26 2.38
CA LYS A 31 14.48 1.11 2.48
C LYS A 31 15.19 2.44 2.67
N TYR A 32 14.76 3.46 1.96
CA TYR A 32 15.42 4.77 2.00
C TYR A 32 14.70 5.73 2.95
N GLY A 33 13.37 5.71 2.95
CA GLY A 33 12.61 6.54 3.86
C GLY A 33 12.41 7.96 3.34
N ILE A 34 11.65 8.72 4.10
CA ILE A 34 11.40 10.14 3.81
C ILE A 34 11.78 10.91 5.07
N GLY A 35 12.58 11.97 4.93
CA GLY A 35 13.10 12.62 6.10
C GLY A 35 13.15 14.13 6.08
N VAL A 36 12.26 14.77 5.30
CA VAL A 36 12.42 16.18 5.05
C VAL A 36 11.61 17.11 5.94
N ILE A 37 10.52 16.62 6.53
CA ILE A 37 9.61 17.52 7.24
C ILE A 37 10.15 17.91 8.60
N ASP A 38 10.61 16.92 9.34
CA ASP A 38 11.07 17.16 10.72
C ASP A 38 12.52 16.76 10.94
N GLY A 39 13.23 16.45 9.87
CA GLY A 39 14.63 16.08 9.98
C GLY A 39 14.88 14.65 10.36
N GLU A 40 13.84 13.88 10.57
CA GLU A 40 13.97 12.46 10.89
C GLU A 40 13.60 11.61 9.68
N MET A 41 14.25 10.46 9.56
CA MET A 41 13.94 9.55 8.48
C MET A 41 12.79 8.65 8.89
N HIS A 42 11.76 8.62 8.05
CA HIS A 42 10.56 7.84 8.32
C HIS A 42 10.52 6.66 7.37
N HIS A 43 10.49 5.46 7.91
CA HIS A 43 10.52 4.23 7.13
C HIS A 43 9.25 3.41 7.25
N ASP A 44 8.70 3.31 8.45
CA ASP A 44 7.55 2.43 8.70
C ASP A 44 6.28 3.07 8.17
N PHE A 45 5.54 2.32 7.36
CA PHE A 45 4.30 2.84 6.78
C PHE A 45 3.15 1.89 7.00
N ALA A 46 1.93 2.42 6.92
CA ALA A 46 0.71 1.64 6.97
C ALA A 46 -0.22 2.14 5.87
N MET A 47 -0.85 1.22 5.17
CA MET A 47 -1.75 1.52 4.06
C MET A 47 -3.02 0.71 4.18
N HIS A 48 -4.08 1.22 3.54
CA HIS A 48 -5.31 0.48 3.35
C HIS A 48 -5.68 0.53 1.88
N LEU A 49 -6.63 -0.31 1.46
CA LEU A 49 -7.15 -0.21 0.09
C LEU A 49 -8.11 0.96 0.01
N LEU A 50 -8.07 1.68 -1.12
CA LEU A 50 -8.96 2.81 -1.30
C LEU A 50 -10.42 2.40 -1.16
N THR A 51 -11.17 3.21 -0.42
CA THR A 51 -12.62 3.06 -0.41
C THR A 51 -13.19 3.77 -1.64
N VAL A 52 -14.47 3.48 -1.91
CA VAL A 52 -15.15 4.15 -3.02
C VAL A 52 -15.12 5.67 -2.84
N ARG A 53 -15.37 6.13 -1.60
CA ARG A 53 -15.36 7.57 -1.33
C ARG A 53 -14.01 8.19 -1.64
N GLU A 54 -12.94 7.53 -1.18
CA GLU A 54 -11.59 8.05 -1.40
C GLU A 54 -11.24 8.10 -2.88
N ASP A 55 -11.63 7.06 -3.62
CA ASP A 55 -11.39 7.04 -5.06
C ASP A 55 -12.13 8.17 -5.76
N MET A 56 -13.35 8.44 -5.33
CA MET A 56 -14.14 9.52 -5.92
C MET A 56 -13.59 10.91 -5.62
N GLU A 57 -12.83 11.03 -4.54
CA GLU A 57 -12.24 12.31 -4.18
C GLU A 57 -10.95 12.61 -4.93
N ILE A 58 -10.39 11.61 -5.62
CA ILE A 58 -9.22 11.87 -6.46
C ILE A 58 -9.64 12.70 -7.66
N ASP A 59 -8.80 13.67 -8.02
CA ASP A 59 -9.07 14.56 -9.15
C ASP A 59 -9.37 13.72 -10.38
N PRO A 60 -10.57 13.85 -10.96
CA PRO A 60 -10.93 13.01 -12.12
C PRO A 60 -10.11 13.31 -13.37
N GLN A 61 -9.39 14.43 -13.40
CA GLN A 61 -8.55 14.76 -14.54
C GLN A 61 -7.22 14.03 -14.50
N LEU A 62 -6.86 13.43 -13.36
CA LEU A 62 -5.61 12.70 -13.25
C LEU A 62 -5.74 11.34 -13.90
N GLU A 63 -4.71 10.94 -14.65
CA GLU A 63 -4.63 9.64 -15.31
C GLU A 63 -3.23 9.11 -15.18
N GLY A 64 -3.08 7.79 -15.34
CA GLY A 64 -1.78 7.16 -15.34
C GLY A 64 -1.05 7.30 -14.01
N GLN A 65 0.23 7.60 -14.09
CA GLN A 65 1.07 7.70 -12.89
C GLN A 65 0.61 8.75 -11.90
N PRO A 66 0.24 9.97 -12.32
CA PRO A 66 -0.25 10.94 -11.35
C PRO A 66 -1.46 10.45 -10.57
N ARG A 67 -2.37 9.73 -11.22
CA ARG A 67 -3.52 9.18 -10.52
C ARG A 67 -3.09 8.08 -9.55
N LEU A 68 -2.15 7.24 -9.95
CA LEU A 68 -1.65 6.18 -9.08
C LEU A 68 -1.00 6.77 -7.82
N ILE A 69 -0.22 7.82 -8.00
CA ILE A 69 0.44 8.48 -6.87
C ILE A 69 -0.61 9.08 -5.92
N ALA A 70 -1.64 9.71 -6.49
CA ALA A 70 -2.71 10.27 -5.67
C ALA A 70 -3.44 9.15 -4.92
N ALA A 71 -3.66 8.02 -5.57
CA ALA A 71 -4.33 6.88 -4.94
C ALA A 71 -3.49 6.34 -3.78
N TYR A 72 -2.19 6.20 -3.99
CA TYR A 72 -1.33 5.70 -2.92
C TYR A 72 -1.24 6.69 -1.76
N ALA A 73 -1.17 7.99 -2.06
CA ALA A 73 -1.16 8.98 -0.99
C ALA A 73 -2.43 8.89 -0.15
N ALA A 74 -3.58 8.73 -0.81
CA ALA A 74 -4.85 8.59 -0.11
C ALA A 74 -4.93 7.27 0.68
N SER A 75 -4.20 6.26 0.24
CA SER A 75 -4.19 4.95 0.89
C SER A 75 -3.28 4.91 2.12
N LEU A 76 -2.33 5.83 2.22
CA LEU A 76 -1.39 5.83 3.34
C LEU A 76 -2.07 6.36 4.60
N ASP A 77 -2.00 5.56 5.65
CA ASP A 77 -2.52 5.97 6.96
C ASP A 77 -1.47 6.70 7.76
N LYS A 78 -0.21 6.28 7.61
CA LYS A 78 0.91 6.93 8.29
C LYS A 78 2.22 6.51 7.64
N LEU A 79 3.24 7.30 7.90
CA LEU A 79 4.61 6.98 7.52
C LEU A 79 5.50 7.48 8.65
N GLY A 80 6.03 6.56 9.47
CA GLY A 80 6.77 6.95 10.65
C GLY A 80 5.90 7.80 11.56
N GLY A 81 6.36 9.00 11.85
CA GLY A 81 5.60 9.94 12.66
C GLY A 81 4.67 10.83 11.86
N LEU A 82 4.68 10.71 10.53
CA LEU A 82 3.84 11.54 9.68
C LEU A 82 2.45 10.95 9.57
N THR A 83 1.44 11.81 9.71
CA THR A 83 0.05 11.39 9.62
C THR A 83 -0.46 11.54 8.20
N ALA A 84 -1.66 11.01 7.95
CA ALA A 84 -2.25 11.03 6.62
C ALA A 84 -2.33 12.45 6.05
N GLU A 85 -2.53 13.45 6.92
CA GLU A 85 -2.64 14.83 6.45
C GLU A 85 -1.36 15.33 5.80
N SER A 86 -0.22 14.83 6.25
CA SER A 86 1.07 15.23 5.70
C SER A 86 1.47 14.44 4.47
N LEU A 87 0.79 13.33 4.23
CA LEU A 87 1.17 12.40 3.16
C LEU A 87 0.41 12.73 1.89
N THR A 88 0.82 13.82 1.26
CA THR A 88 0.19 14.33 0.04
C THR A 88 0.85 13.72 -1.19
N PRO A 89 0.18 13.78 -2.36
CA PRO A 89 0.83 13.33 -3.59
C PRO A 89 2.14 14.06 -3.87
N ASP A 90 2.19 15.36 -3.58
CA ASP A 90 3.41 16.14 -3.81
C ASP A 90 4.56 15.64 -2.96
N LEU A 91 4.29 15.26 -1.71
CA LEU A 91 5.34 14.72 -0.85
C LEU A 91 5.93 13.45 -1.46
N LEU A 92 5.06 12.55 -1.96
CA LEU A 92 5.54 11.33 -2.58
C LEU A 92 6.33 11.62 -3.85
N LEU A 93 5.85 12.59 -4.65
CA LEU A 93 6.53 12.93 -5.90
C LEU A 93 7.92 13.48 -5.65
N ASP A 94 8.07 14.30 -4.62
CA ASP A 94 9.30 15.04 -4.41
C ASP A 94 10.29 14.31 -3.51
N GLU A 95 9.81 13.53 -2.55
CA GLU A 95 10.66 13.02 -1.48
C GLU A 95 10.81 11.52 -1.45
N MET A 96 9.89 10.77 -2.03
CA MET A 96 10.01 9.31 -2.01
C MET A 96 10.85 8.84 -3.19
N THR A 97 11.81 7.96 -2.92
CA THR A 97 12.58 7.38 -4.01
C THR A 97 11.71 6.45 -4.84
N ALA A 98 12.07 6.30 -6.11
CA ALA A 98 11.34 5.39 -6.98
C ALA A 98 11.36 3.96 -6.44
N ALA A 99 12.49 3.55 -5.85
CA ALA A 99 12.59 2.22 -5.28
C ALA A 99 11.60 2.02 -4.14
N ASP A 100 11.46 3.04 -3.28
CA ASP A 100 10.52 2.94 -2.17
C ASP A 100 9.07 2.98 -2.65
N PHE A 101 8.82 3.65 -3.77
CA PHE A 101 7.47 3.66 -4.32
C PHE A 101 7.01 2.24 -4.67
N ASP A 102 7.95 1.38 -5.07
CA ASP A 102 7.61 -0.02 -5.34
C ASP A 102 7.12 -0.72 -4.09
N ALA A 103 7.59 -0.32 -2.92
CA ALA A 103 7.10 -0.92 -1.67
C ALA A 103 5.60 -0.69 -1.51
N LEU A 104 5.13 0.50 -1.88
CA LEU A 104 3.70 0.80 -1.80
C LEU A 104 2.92 -0.07 -2.79
N TYR A 105 3.46 -0.25 -3.99
CA TYR A 105 2.82 -1.11 -4.98
C TYR A 105 2.68 -2.54 -4.46
N TRP A 106 3.77 -3.11 -3.94
CA TRP A 106 3.74 -4.48 -3.46
C TRP A 106 2.87 -4.64 -2.21
N ALA A 107 2.84 -3.61 -1.37
CA ALA A 107 1.96 -3.63 -0.20
C ALA A 107 0.50 -3.71 -0.63
N GLN A 108 0.12 -2.92 -1.64
CA GLN A 108 -1.24 -2.97 -2.17
C GLN A 108 -1.55 -4.34 -2.77
N GLU A 109 -0.58 -4.90 -3.52
CA GLU A 109 -0.76 -6.22 -4.12
C GLU A 109 -0.96 -7.29 -3.06
N LEU A 110 -0.18 -7.25 -2.00
CA LEU A 110 -0.30 -8.23 -0.93
C LEU A 110 -1.67 -8.13 -0.27
N LEU A 111 -2.10 -6.92 0.06
CA LEU A 111 -3.37 -6.73 0.74
C LEU A 111 -4.53 -7.18 -0.15
N GLN A 112 -4.48 -6.85 -1.45
CA GLN A 112 -5.51 -7.27 -2.38
C GLN A 112 -5.60 -8.78 -2.46
N LYS A 113 -4.45 -9.47 -2.56
CA LYS A 113 -4.45 -10.92 -2.68
C LYS A 113 -4.95 -11.58 -1.41
N LYS A 114 -4.59 -11.04 -0.26
CA LYS A 114 -5.07 -11.59 1.01
C LYS A 114 -6.59 -11.43 1.13
N ARG A 115 -7.14 -10.33 0.68
CA ARG A 115 -8.58 -10.10 0.76
C ARG A 115 -9.34 -10.88 -0.29
N LEU A 116 -8.71 -11.15 -1.44
CA LEU A 116 -9.36 -11.94 -2.49
C LEU A 116 -9.38 -13.42 -2.16
N CYS A 117 -8.35 -13.91 -1.48
CA CYS A 117 -8.22 -15.32 -1.16
C CYS A 117 -8.09 -15.56 0.33
N PRO A 118 -8.89 -14.88 1.14
CA PRO A 118 -8.76 -15.02 2.58
C PRO A 118 -9.35 -16.31 3.10
N HIS A 119 -10.23 -16.92 2.31
CA HIS A 119 -10.94 -18.09 2.74
C HIS A 119 -10.51 -19.27 1.90
N PRO A 120 -10.31 -20.37 2.52
CA PRO A 120 -10.26 -21.58 1.74
C PRO A 120 -11.66 -21.70 1.22
N ALA A 121 -11.83 -21.42 0.22
CA ALA A 121 -13.02 -21.45 -0.47
C ALA A 121 -14.26 -21.89 0.14
N PRO A 122 -14.84 -21.70 0.26
CA PRO A 122 -15.89 -22.07 0.61
C PRO A 122 -16.72 -22.71 -0.11
N THR A 123 -15.96 -22.56 -0.48
CA THR A 123 -16.35 -22.90 -0.86
C THR A 123 -16.92 -23.25 -1.37
N VAL A 124 -16.78 -23.37 -1.72
CA VAL A 124 -17.32 -23.61 -2.21
C VAL A 124 -17.97 -23.82 -2.51
N THR A 125 -18.01 -23.83 -2.66
CA THR A 125 -18.66 -23.98 -2.94
C THR A 125 -19.25 -24.00 -3.22
N ASP A 126 -19.33 -23.97 -3.52
CA ASP A 126 -19.88 -24.00 -3.83
C ASP A 126 -20.42 -23.98 -4.23
N THR A 127 -20.49 -23.96 -4.61
CA THR A 127 -20.92 -23.94 -5.07
C THR A 127 -21.39 -24.17 -5.40
N PRO A 128 -21.73 -24.42 -5.65
CA PRO A 128 -22.12 -24.59 -6.17
C PRO A 128 -22.44 -24.73 -6.48
N SER A 129 -22.44 -24.87 -6.73
CA SER A 129 -22.74 -24.89 -6.89
C SER A 129 -23.07 -24.86 -6.88
#